data_901ce85c405b2e564d739e25fd925d42
#
_entry.id   901ce85c405b2e564d739e25fd925d42
#
_cell.length_a   1.000
_cell.length_b   1.000
_cell.length_c   1.000
_cell.angle_alpha   90.00
_cell.angle_beta   90.00
_cell.angle_gamma   90.00
#
_symmetry.space_group_name_H-M   'P 1'
#
loop_
_entity.id
_entity.type
_entity.pdbx_description
1 polymer ?
#
loop_
_entity_poly.entity_id
_entity_poly.type
_entity_poly.pdbx_seq_one_letter_code
_entity_poly.pdbx_strand_id
1 'polypeptide(L)'
;IDPANAAIAVQGMGNVGGTAAEIFYKNGQKVVAVSDYTGGLYCEDGLDIPAIRKFISEGNTLDKYEQDGVQHVTNDGLITCKCDVLIPAALENQITEDNAGRIQAKLIIEAANGPTSVEADDILNSRGIIVCPDILSNAGGVVVSYFEWVQNIQNLTWDLDEVNKMLQKIMLTAFNKVYAL
;
A
#
# COMPACT_ATOMS: atom_id res chain seq x y z
N ILE A 1 8.56 9.71 -11.20
CA ILE A 1 7.54 8.65 -11.45
C ILE A 1 6.40 9.29 -12.23
N ASP A 2 6.00 8.68 -13.34
CA ASP A 2 4.76 9.06 -14.02
C ASP A 2 3.59 8.30 -13.37
N PRO A 3 2.66 8.97 -12.72
CA PRO A 3 1.57 8.30 -12.00
C PRO A 3 0.67 7.43 -12.90
N ALA A 4 0.52 7.79 -14.18
CA ALA A 4 -0.34 7.05 -15.10
C ALA A 4 0.25 5.70 -15.53
N ASN A 5 1.58 5.57 -15.50
CA ASN A 5 2.30 4.37 -15.96
C ASN A 5 3.07 3.67 -14.83
N ALA A 6 2.89 4.11 -13.59
CA ALA A 6 3.60 3.55 -12.45
C ALA A 6 3.26 2.08 -12.22
N ALA A 7 4.28 1.24 -12.06
CA ALA A 7 4.17 -0.14 -11.62
C ALA A 7 4.14 -0.19 -10.09
N ILE A 8 3.11 -0.77 -9.51
CA ILE A 8 2.83 -0.75 -8.07
C ILE A 8 2.90 -2.17 -7.50
N ALA A 9 3.64 -2.33 -6.41
CA ALA A 9 3.67 -3.55 -5.62
C ALA A 9 3.02 -3.29 -4.25
N VAL A 10 2.12 -4.17 -3.81
CA VAL A 10 1.41 -4.05 -2.53
C VAL A 10 1.65 -5.29 -1.69
N GLN A 11 2.30 -5.11 -0.55
CA GLN A 11 2.48 -6.19 0.42
C GLN A 11 1.28 -6.24 1.36
N GLY A 12 0.60 -7.37 1.39
CA GLY A 12 -0.59 -7.57 2.21
C GLY A 12 -1.90 -7.32 1.46
N MET A 13 -2.75 -8.33 1.36
CA MET A 13 -4.07 -8.27 0.69
C MET A 13 -5.24 -8.24 1.69
N GLY A 14 -4.99 -7.75 2.90
CA GLY A 14 -6.01 -7.46 3.91
C GLY A 14 -6.83 -6.20 3.58
N ASN A 15 -7.48 -5.63 4.60
CA ASN A 15 -8.34 -4.46 4.43
C ASN A 15 -7.59 -3.25 3.83
N VAL A 16 -6.39 -2.95 4.30
CA VAL A 16 -5.63 -1.79 3.84
C VAL A 16 -5.03 -2.05 2.46
N GLY A 17 -4.17 -3.05 2.34
CA GLY A 17 -3.46 -3.31 1.09
C GLY A 17 -4.38 -3.75 -0.04
N GLY A 18 -5.38 -4.60 0.23
CA GLY A 18 -6.37 -5.00 -0.77
C GLY A 18 -7.19 -3.82 -1.30
N THR A 19 -7.59 -2.90 -0.41
CA THR A 19 -8.30 -1.67 -0.82
C THR A 19 -7.39 -0.74 -1.62
N ALA A 20 -6.13 -0.58 -1.21
CA ALA A 20 -5.16 0.20 -1.95
C ALA A 20 -4.94 -0.37 -3.36
N ALA A 21 -4.72 -1.68 -3.48
CA ALA A 21 -4.57 -2.35 -4.77
C ALA A 21 -5.79 -2.13 -5.69
N GLU A 22 -7.02 -2.23 -5.14
CA GLU A 22 -8.24 -1.95 -5.91
C GLU A 22 -8.33 -0.50 -6.39
N ILE A 23 -7.99 0.46 -5.53
CA ILE A 23 -8.03 1.89 -5.88
C ILE A 23 -7.04 2.18 -7.00
N PHE A 24 -5.82 1.71 -6.90
CA PHE A 24 -4.82 1.87 -7.95
C PHE A 24 -5.26 1.23 -9.27
N TYR A 25 -5.75 0.00 -9.22
CA TYR A 25 -6.28 -0.71 -10.39
C TYR A 25 -7.44 0.04 -11.05
N LYS A 26 -8.42 0.52 -10.27
CA LYS A 26 -9.58 1.29 -10.77
C LYS A 26 -9.18 2.63 -11.39
N ASN A 27 -8.08 3.21 -10.94
CA ASN A 27 -7.52 4.44 -11.52
C ASN A 27 -6.63 4.17 -12.75
N GLY A 28 -6.53 2.92 -13.21
CA GLY A 28 -5.78 2.54 -14.39
C GLY A 28 -4.28 2.34 -14.17
N GLN A 29 -3.80 2.38 -12.92
CA GLN A 29 -2.41 2.07 -12.62
C GLN A 29 -2.18 0.55 -12.66
N LYS A 30 -0.94 0.19 -12.99
CA LYS A 30 -0.53 -1.21 -13.11
C LYS A 30 -0.11 -1.77 -11.75
N VAL A 31 -0.93 -2.60 -11.12
CA VAL A 31 -0.52 -3.36 -9.93
C VAL A 31 0.20 -4.61 -10.38
N VAL A 32 1.52 -4.65 -10.21
CA VAL A 32 2.39 -5.74 -10.71
C VAL A 32 2.62 -6.85 -9.68
N ALA A 33 2.47 -6.55 -8.39
CA ALA A 33 2.66 -7.54 -7.34
C ALA A 33 1.71 -7.32 -6.16
N VAL A 34 1.24 -8.42 -5.58
CA VAL A 34 0.49 -8.44 -4.33
C VAL A 34 0.93 -9.63 -3.48
N SER A 35 0.81 -9.56 -2.15
CA SER A 35 1.07 -10.71 -1.27
C SER A 35 0.07 -10.82 -0.13
N ASP A 36 -0.04 -12.03 0.40
CA ASP A 36 -0.62 -12.32 1.70
C ASP A 36 0.40 -13.06 2.59
N TYR A 37 -0.07 -13.67 3.67
CA TYR A 37 0.80 -14.45 4.59
C TYR A 37 1.31 -15.76 4.00
N THR A 38 0.78 -16.23 2.87
CA THR A 38 1.18 -17.47 2.21
C THR A 38 2.25 -17.25 1.14
N GLY A 39 2.37 -16.03 0.62
CA GLY A 39 3.31 -15.67 -0.43
C GLY A 39 2.81 -14.51 -1.27
N GLY A 40 3.39 -14.32 -2.42
CA GLY A 40 3.03 -13.24 -3.33
C GLY A 40 2.84 -13.71 -4.78
N LEU A 41 2.18 -12.86 -5.53
CA LEU A 41 1.99 -12.97 -6.97
C LEU A 41 2.70 -11.80 -7.66
N TYR A 42 3.34 -12.07 -8.79
CA TYR A 42 3.98 -11.06 -9.62
C TYR A 42 3.60 -11.26 -11.09
N CYS A 43 3.27 -10.17 -11.78
CA CYS A 43 3.08 -10.14 -13.22
C CYS A 43 3.55 -8.79 -13.77
N GLU A 44 4.56 -8.78 -14.64
CA GLU A 44 5.11 -7.52 -15.21
C GLU A 44 4.06 -6.74 -16.02
N ASP A 45 3.11 -7.44 -16.63
CA ASP A 45 2.01 -6.85 -17.39
C ASP A 45 0.86 -6.33 -16.52
N GLY A 46 0.89 -6.61 -15.22
CA GLY A 46 -0.12 -6.26 -14.24
C GLY A 46 -1.06 -7.42 -13.89
N LEU A 47 -1.56 -7.40 -12.68
CA LEU A 47 -2.44 -8.40 -12.09
C LEU A 47 -3.91 -8.00 -12.25
N ASP A 48 -4.81 -8.98 -12.43
CA ASP A 48 -6.25 -8.77 -12.34
C ASP A 48 -6.69 -8.70 -10.88
N ILE A 49 -6.63 -7.50 -10.32
CA ILE A 49 -6.96 -7.28 -8.90
C ILE A 49 -8.40 -7.66 -8.55
N PRO A 50 -9.43 -7.34 -9.35
CA PRO A 50 -10.79 -7.82 -9.12
C PRO A 50 -10.89 -9.35 -9.02
N ALA A 51 -10.25 -10.10 -9.93
CA ALA A 51 -10.24 -11.56 -9.89
C ALA A 51 -9.55 -12.10 -8.63
N ILE A 52 -8.39 -11.54 -8.26
CA ILE A 52 -7.65 -11.90 -7.05
C ILE A 52 -8.49 -11.61 -5.79
N ARG A 53 -9.12 -10.43 -5.70
CA ARG A 53 -9.99 -10.08 -4.57
C ARG A 53 -11.18 -11.02 -4.42
N LYS A 54 -11.81 -11.38 -5.53
CA LYS A 54 -12.89 -12.38 -5.54
C LYS A 54 -12.38 -13.73 -5.02
N PHE A 55 -11.25 -14.20 -5.53
CA PHE A 55 -10.64 -15.46 -5.11
C PHE A 55 -10.36 -15.52 -3.60
N ILE A 56 -9.82 -14.42 -3.04
CA ILE A 56 -9.59 -14.30 -1.59
C ILE A 56 -10.92 -14.28 -0.82
N SER A 57 -11.95 -13.58 -1.32
CA SER A 57 -13.26 -13.49 -0.66
C SER A 57 -13.98 -14.84 -0.58
N GLU A 58 -13.65 -15.79 -1.44
CA GLU A 58 -14.12 -17.17 -1.43
C GLU A 58 -13.38 -18.06 -0.39
N GLY A 59 -12.47 -17.48 0.41
CA GLY A 59 -11.72 -18.16 1.46
C GLY A 59 -10.41 -18.81 0.99
N ASN A 60 -9.94 -18.46 -0.21
CA ASN A 60 -8.68 -18.95 -0.75
C ASN A 60 -7.50 -18.06 -0.39
N THR A 61 -6.29 -18.59 -0.51
CA THR A 61 -5.01 -17.91 -0.28
C THR A 61 -4.22 -17.78 -1.59
N LEU A 62 -3.31 -16.79 -1.64
CA LEU A 62 -2.60 -16.44 -2.87
C LEU A 62 -1.68 -17.56 -3.40
N ASP A 63 -1.19 -18.44 -2.53
CA ASP A 63 -0.40 -19.60 -2.93
C ASP A 63 -1.15 -20.59 -3.83
N LYS A 64 -2.47 -20.47 -3.89
CA LYS A 64 -3.35 -21.31 -4.73
C LYS A 64 -3.90 -20.60 -5.96
N TYR A 65 -3.56 -19.33 -6.13
CA TYR A 65 -4.04 -18.55 -7.27
C TYR A 65 -3.24 -18.91 -8.53
N GLU A 66 -3.94 -19.32 -9.58
CA GLU A 66 -3.33 -19.68 -10.84
C GLU A 66 -3.90 -18.81 -11.98
N GLN A 67 -3.03 -18.19 -12.75
CA GLN A 67 -3.37 -17.44 -13.94
C GLN A 67 -2.16 -17.40 -14.87
N ASP A 68 -2.41 -17.50 -16.17
CA ASP A 68 -1.34 -17.41 -17.16
C ASP A 68 -0.55 -16.10 -17.03
N GLY A 69 0.78 -16.20 -17.05
CA GLY A 69 1.69 -15.05 -16.91
C GLY A 69 1.93 -14.56 -15.47
N VAL A 70 1.20 -15.11 -14.49
CA VAL A 70 1.44 -14.80 -13.06
C VAL A 70 2.48 -15.76 -12.49
N GLN A 71 3.42 -15.18 -11.75
CA GLN A 71 4.49 -15.90 -11.05
C GLN A 71 4.26 -15.85 -9.54
N HIS A 72 4.48 -16.99 -8.86
CA HIS A 72 4.53 -17.03 -7.41
C HIS A 72 5.88 -16.53 -6.91
N VAL A 73 5.87 -15.63 -5.94
CA VAL A 73 7.06 -15.06 -5.33
C VAL A 73 6.97 -15.18 -3.79
N THR A 74 8.13 -15.17 -3.14
CA THR A 74 8.17 -15.03 -1.68
C THR A 74 7.83 -13.61 -1.25
N ASN A 75 7.58 -13.39 0.05
CA ASN A 75 7.38 -12.04 0.58
C ASN A 75 8.59 -11.13 0.30
N ASP A 76 9.81 -11.64 0.51
CA ASP A 76 11.04 -10.92 0.18
C ASP A 76 11.16 -10.66 -1.34
N GLY A 77 10.77 -11.62 -2.16
CA GLY A 77 10.70 -11.47 -3.61
C GLY A 77 9.72 -10.39 -4.05
N LEU A 78 8.60 -10.21 -3.36
CA LEU A 78 7.68 -9.09 -3.61
C LEU A 78 8.31 -7.74 -3.24
N ILE A 79 8.89 -7.63 -2.03
CA ILE A 79 9.51 -6.40 -1.53
C ILE A 79 10.63 -5.92 -2.47
N THR A 80 11.34 -6.86 -3.08
CA THR A 80 12.48 -6.59 -3.96
C THR A 80 12.15 -6.67 -5.45
N CYS A 81 10.87 -6.85 -5.82
CA CYS A 81 10.48 -6.95 -7.23
C CYS A 81 10.66 -5.62 -7.98
N LYS A 82 10.64 -5.73 -9.30
CA LYS A 82 10.68 -4.55 -10.17
C LYS A 82 9.35 -3.80 -10.12
N CYS A 83 9.36 -2.63 -9.48
CA CYS A 83 8.21 -1.72 -9.41
C CYS A 83 8.69 -0.28 -9.27
N ASP A 84 7.80 0.69 -9.48
CA ASP A 84 8.06 2.10 -9.22
C ASP A 84 7.65 2.51 -7.80
N VAL A 85 6.57 1.93 -7.30
CA VAL A 85 6.00 2.20 -5.96
C VAL A 85 5.82 0.90 -5.20
N LEU A 86 6.38 0.84 -4.01
CA LEU A 86 6.18 -0.26 -3.06
C LEU A 86 5.28 0.21 -1.90
N ILE A 87 4.26 -0.57 -1.59
CA ILE A 87 3.30 -0.27 -0.51
C ILE A 87 3.33 -1.41 0.51
N PRO A 88 4.16 -1.33 1.56
CA PRO A 88 4.11 -2.27 2.68
C PRO A 88 2.85 -2.01 3.50
N ALA A 89 1.87 -2.94 3.45
CA ALA A 89 0.56 -2.84 4.09
C ALA A 89 0.22 -4.08 4.94
N ALA A 90 1.24 -4.83 5.39
CA ALA A 90 1.06 -6.05 6.17
C ALA A 90 1.44 -5.85 7.64
N LEU A 91 2.72 -5.94 7.96
CA LEU A 91 3.24 -5.95 9.32
C LEU A 91 4.38 -4.94 9.48
N GLU A 92 4.79 -4.73 10.73
CA GLU A 92 6.01 -3.99 11.08
C GLU A 92 7.28 -4.74 10.62
N ASN A 93 8.40 -3.99 10.47
CA ASN A 93 9.73 -4.54 10.18
C ASN A 93 9.78 -5.47 8.95
N GLN A 94 9.09 -5.13 7.89
CA GLN A 94 9.13 -5.89 6.64
C GLN A 94 10.30 -5.46 5.73
N ILE A 95 10.69 -4.19 5.79
CA ILE A 95 11.85 -3.64 5.12
C ILE A 95 12.95 -3.48 6.17
N THR A 96 14.01 -4.26 6.04
CA THR A 96 15.12 -4.33 6.99
C THR A 96 16.45 -4.11 6.28
N GLU A 97 17.55 -4.04 7.01
CA GLU A 97 18.90 -3.95 6.45
C GLU A 97 19.20 -5.10 5.47
N ASP A 98 18.59 -6.27 5.66
CA ASP A 98 18.82 -7.45 4.82
C ASP A 98 18.25 -7.29 3.40
N ASN A 99 17.18 -6.52 3.22
CA ASN A 99 16.50 -6.39 1.93
C ASN A 99 16.49 -4.97 1.34
N ALA A 100 16.64 -3.93 2.16
CA ALA A 100 16.64 -2.53 1.72
C ALA A 100 17.62 -2.25 0.58
N GLY A 101 18.79 -2.91 0.60
CA GLY A 101 19.79 -2.80 -0.46
C GLY A 101 19.35 -3.34 -1.82
N ARG A 102 18.32 -4.20 -1.87
CA ARG A 102 17.80 -4.85 -3.08
C ARG A 102 16.49 -4.27 -3.61
N ILE A 103 15.85 -3.36 -2.88
CA ILE A 103 14.59 -2.72 -3.29
C ILE A 103 14.80 -1.96 -4.59
N GLN A 104 13.89 -2.13 -5.54
CA GLN A 104 13.95 -1.50 -6.86
C GLN A 104 12.96 -0.34 -7.01
N ALA A 105 12.04 -0.19 -6.07
CA ALA A 105 11.10 0.93 -6.04
C ALA A 105 11.80 2.28 -5.89
N LYS A 106 11.23 3.31 -6.46
CA LYS A 106 11.67 4.71 -6.34
C LYS A 106 10.95 5.43 -5.20
N LEU A 107 9.77 4.92 -4.83
CA LEU A 107 8.91 5.46 -3.79
C LEU A 107 8.37 4.31 -2.95
N ILE A 108 8.43 4.46 -1.63
CA ILE A 108 7.78 3.58 -0.67
C ILE A 108 6.67 4.38 0.02
N ILE A 109 5.47 3.81 0.12
CA ILE A 109 4.33 4.40 0.84
C ILE A 109 3.97 3.46 1.98
N GLU A 110 4.31 3.81 3.19
CA GLU A 110 4.14 2.98 4.38
C GLU A 110 2.68 2.92 4.83
N ALA A 111 1.95 1.92 4.39
CA ALA A 111 0.54 1.74 4.77
C ALA A 111 0.36 0.93 6.08
N ALA A 112 1.33 0.10 6.45
CA ALA A 112 1.41 -0.51 7.78
C ALA A 112 2.09 0.44 8.77
N ASN A 113 2.02 0.14 10.08
CA ASN A 113 2.76 0.88 11.10
C ASN A 113 4.20 0.33 11.20
N GLY A 114 5.20 1.21 11.12
CA GLY A 114 6.62 0.87 11.25
C GLY A 114 7.08 -0.27 10.33
N PRO A 115 6.73 -0.29 9.03
CA PRO A 115 7.11 -1.40 8.16
C PRO A 115 8.60 -1.37 7.79
N THR A 116 9.25 -0.22 7.93
CA THR A 116 10.68 -0.04 7.65
C THR A 116 11.45 0.12 8.95
N SER A 117 12.54 -0.65 9.12
CA SER A 117 13.43 -0.49 10.26
C SER A 117 14.29 0.77 10.14
N VAL A 118 14.81 1.25 11.26
CA VAL A 118 15.67 2.46 11.28
C VAL A 118 16.92 2.25 10.42
N GLU A 119 17.54 1.08 10.50
CA GLU A 119 18.72 0.74 9.71
C GLU A 119 18.41 0.68 8.21
N ALA A 120 17.22 0.20 7.86
CA ALA A 120 16.76 0.18 6.47
C ALA A 120 16.51 1.58 5.92
N ASP A 121 15.99 2.50 6.73
CA ASP A 121 15.71 3.88 6.31
C ASP A 121 17.00 4.61 5.87
N ASP A 122 18.09 4.44 6.61
CA ASP A 122 19.40 4.98 6.24
C ASP A 122 19.89 4.43 4.88
N ILE A 123 19.69 3.12 4.64
CA ILE A 123 20.04 2.49 3.37
C ILE A 123 19.20 3.04 2.23
N LEU A 124 17.88 3.12 2.41
CA LEU A 124 16.96 3.64 1.40
C LEU A 124 17.28 5.10 1.04
N ASN A 125 17.49 5.93 2.05
CA ASN A 125 17.86 7.33 1.88
C ASN A 125 19.19 7.48 1.09
N SER A 126 20.20 6.69 1.43
CA SER A 126 21.50 6.69 0.70
C SER A 126 21.37 6.32 -0.77
N ARG A 127 20.34 5.53 -1.10
CA ARG A 127 20.00 5.11 -2.47
C ARG A 127 19.06 6.09 -3.19
N GLY A 128 18.62 7.16 -2.54
CA GLY A 128 17.69 8.15 -3.09
C GLY A 128 16.26 7.63 -3.27
N ILE A 129 15.88 6.60 -2.52
CA ILE A 129 14.51 6.08 -2.49
C ILE A 129 13.70 6.97 -1.54
N ILE A 130 12.59 7.50 -2.04
CA ILE A 130 11.70 8.36 -1.24
C ILE A 130 10.80 7.48 -0.39
N VAL A 131 10.71 7.76 0.90
CA VAL A 131 9.77 7.10 1.82
C VAL A 131 8.70 8.09 2.25
N CYS A 132 7.43 7.78 1.94
CA CYS A 132 6.29 8.47 2.53
C CYS A 132 5.97 7.76 3.86
N PRO A 133 6.22 8.40 5.02
CA PRO A 133 6.16 7.73 6.29
C PRO A 133 4.73 7.36 6.70
N ASP A 134 4.60 6.33 7.52
CA ASP A 134 3.34 5.78 8.01
C ASP A 134 2.47 6.82 8.70
N ILE A 135 3.06 7.65 9.56
CA ILE A 135 2.36 8.73 10.27
C ILE A 135 1.61 9.69 9.33
N LEU A 136 2.01 9.76 8.06
CA LEU A 136 1.31 10.54 7.04
C LEU A 136 0.38 9.64 6.20
N SER A 137 0.92 8.57 5.65
CA SER A 137 0.21 7.78 4.62
C SER A 137 -0.94 6.94 5.16
N ASN A 138 -0.86 6.46 6.41
CA ASN A 138 -1.91 5.64 7.04
C ASN A 138 -2.83 6.44 8.01
N ALA A 139 -2.60 7.74 8.20
CA ALA A 139 -3.36 8.58 9.13
C ALA A 139 -4.87 8.67 8.80
N GLY A 140 -5.27 8.35 7.57
CA GLY A 140 -6.68 8.43 7.14
C GLY A 140 -7.64 7.63 8.01
N GLY A 141 -7.24 6.43 8.44
CA GLY A 141 -8.06 5.59 9.31
C GLY A 141 -8.36 6.25 10.67
N VAL A 142 -7.36 6.85 11.28
CA VAL A 142 -7.51 7.59 12.57
C VAL A 142 -8.41 8.81 12.39
N VAL A 143 -8.26 9.53 11.28
CA VAL A 143 -9.12 10.70 10.99
C VAL A 143 -10.58 10.28 10.84
N VAL A 144 -10.86 9.18 10.14
CA VAL A 144 -12.25 8.67 9.98
C VAL A 144 -12.81 8.18 11.31
N SER A 145 -12.01 7.51 12.14
CA SER A 145 -12.42 7.12 13.50
C SER A 145 -12.76 8.34 14.36
N TYR A 146 -12.02 9.45 14.23
CA TYR A 146 -12.36 10.71 14.88
C TYR A 146 -13.69 11.27 14.37
N PHE A 147 -13.96 11.19 13.08
CA PHE A 147 -15.27 11.62 12.53
C PHE A 147 -16.43 10.79 13.08
N GLU A 148 -16.25 9.47 13.20
CA GLU A 148 -17.23 8.59 13.82
C GLU A 148 -17.51 9.00 15.28
N TRP A 149 -16.47 9.25 16.05
CA TRP A 149 -16.59 9.72 17.42
C TRP A 149 -17.34 11.05 17.53
N VAL A 150 -17.06 12.03 16.67
CA VAL A 150 -17.75 13.33 16.63
C VAL A 150 -19.23 13.15 16.29
N GLN A 151 -19.58 12.34 15.30
CA GLN A 151 -20.95 12.05 14.92
C GLN A 151 -21.72 11.42 16.09
N ASN A 152 -21.11 10.47 16.79
CA ASN A 152 -21.72 9.80 17.94
C ASN A 152 -22.01 10.77 19.09
N ILE A 153 -21.06 11.65 19.46
CA ILE A 153 -21.25 12.62 20.55
C ILE A 153 -22.30 13.68 20.20
N GLN A 154 -22.28 14.15 18.95
CA GLN A 154 -23.17 15.22 18.51
C GLN A 154 -24.51 14.71 17.99
N ASN A 155 -24.71 13.40 17.98
CA ASN A 155 -25.91 12.75 17.42
C ASN A 155 -26.20 13.17 15.98
N LEU A 156 -25.11 13.26 15.17
CA LEU A 156 -25.12 13.62 13.76
C LEU A 156 -24.90 12.38 12.90
N THR A 157 -25.30 12.47 11.64
CA THR A 157 -24.95 11.49 10.61
C THR A 157 -24.51 12.22 9.36
N TRP A 158 -23.27 11.98 8.92
CA TRP A 158 -22.75 12.49 7.67
C TRP A 158 -22.85 11.43 6.60
N ASP A 159 -23.10 11.83 5.38
CA ASP A 159 -23.03 10.91 4.25
C ASP A 159 -21.57 10.60 3.86
N LEU A 160 -21.40 9.56 3.04
CA LEU A 160 -20.07 9.09 2.64
C LEU A 160 -19.28 10.18 1.88
N ASP A 161 -19.97 10.99 1.07
CA ASP A 161 -19.34 12.06 0.28
C ASP A 161 -18.83 13.20 1.18
N GLU A 162 -19.58 13.54 2.23
CA GLU A 162 -19.16 14.52 3.23
C GLU A 162 -17.91 14.03 3.97
N VAL A 163 -17.92 12.79 4.45
CA VAL A 163 -16.77 12.17 5.13
C VAL A 163 -15.55 12.17 4.22
N ASN A 164 -15.70 11.75 2.97
CA ASN A 164 -14.59 11.69 2.02
C ASN A 164 -14.02 13.08 1.69
N LYS A 165 -14.86 14.11 1.54
CA LYS A 165 -14.39 15.50 1.31
C LYS A 165 -13.60 16.04 2.50
N MET A 166 -14.08 15.80 3.73
CA MET A 166 -13.38 16.22 4.94
C MET A 166 -12.05 15.49 5.10
N LEU A 167 -12.05 14.17 4.88
CA LEU A 167 -10.85 13.35 4.92
C LEU A 167 -9.82 13.85 3.91
N GLN A 168 -10.21 14.03 2.66
CA GLN A 168 -9.34 14.54 1.60
C GLN A 168 -8.70 15.87 1.97
N LYS A 169 -9.50 16.83 2.49
CA LYS A 169 -8.99 18.14 2.92
C LYS A 169 -7.94 18.02 4.02
N ILE A 170 -8.17 17.17 5.01
CA ILE A 170 -7.23 16.97 6.13
C ILE A 170 -5.95 16.33 5.62
N MET A 171 -6.06 15.24 4.85
CA MET A 171 -4.91 14.51 4.33
C MET A 171 -4.04 15.37 3.40
N LEU A 172 -4.66 16.11 2.46
CA LEU A 172 -3.92 17.03 1.59
C LEU A 172 -3.23 18.16 2.38
N THR A 173 -3.89 18.67 3.42
CA THR A 173 -3.27 19.70 4.28
C THR A 173 -2.07 19.14 5.02
N ALA A 174 -2.17 17.92 5.57
CA ALA A 174 -1.07 17.25 6.25
C ALA A 174 0.09 16.96 5.28
N PHE A 175 -0.23 16.39 4.11
CA PHE A 175 0.76 16.11 3.07
C PHE A 175 1.53 17.37 2.68
N ASN A 176 0.84 18.47 2.37
CA ASN A 176 1.50 19.72 1.96
C ASN A 176 2.41 20.30 3.06
N LYS A 177 2.04 20.13 4.33
CA LYS A 177 2.89 20.57 5.45
C LYS A 177 4.16 19.73 5.56
N VAL A 178 4.06 18.43 5.44
CA VAL A 178 5.22 17.52 5.51
C VAL A 178 6.12 17.68 4.28
N TYR A 179 5.53 17.82 3.11
CA TYR A 179 6.28 17.96 1.85
C TYR A 179 7.05 19.31 1.75
N ALA A 180 6.63 20.32 2.48
CA ALA A 180 7.28 21.65 2.51
C ALA A 180 8.46 21.73 3.49
N LEU A 181 8.74 20.70 4.28
CA LEU A 181 9.88 20.61 5.22
C LEU A 181 11.14 20.13 4.50
#